data_3a3f5b9ac6789ce9cfcd36ae2007ff49
#
_entry.id   3a3f5b9ac6789ce9cfcd36ae2007ff49
#
_cell.length_a   1.000
_cell.length_b   1.000
_cell.length_c   1.000
_cell.angle_alpha   90.00
_cell.angle_beta   90.00
_cell.angle_gamma   90.00
#
_symmetry.space_group_name_H-M   'P 1'
#
loop_
_entity.id
_entity.type
_entity.pdbx_description
1 polymer ?
#
loop_
_entity_poly.entity_id
_entity_poly.type
_entity_poly.pdbx_seq_one_letter_code
_entity_poly.pdbx_strand_id
1 'polypeptide(L)'
;MPDPTLCVYTTIYPSAEPYLHEWYESMRRQTDLDFHLWIGVDAMSIEEATAAIGNEVQATWVPSERGDTPAQVRQRALERIVKRHEGVVLVDSDDILRKSRVAAARTNLQKSDLAGCALNLVDRAGTSLDMVMTLPSTVLPDDLFPRNNIFGLSNSAFRTDLLRRCLPIPSEIVLVDWFLATRAWLYGGRLLFDRTVRMDYRQHDDNMAQVRPPFTKIQLTRDTNRVIQHLQIVTRKLGPGAISERVQRLDQARHDIQAFHDRVVLRASVMKSYLESLNQLPLTPIWWASVAHPSLRSMWAEGI
;
A
#
# COMPACT_ATOMS: atom_id res chain seq x y z
N MET A 1 20.48 -15.45 21.69
CA MET A 1 19.70 -14.19 21.75
C MET A 1 18.30 -14.54 21.30
N PRO A 2 17.24 -13.94 21.84
CA PRO A 2 15.94 -14.10 21.23
C PRO A 2 16.03 -13.62 19.77
N ASP A 3 15.28 -14.27 18.87
CA ASP A 3 15.21 -13.88 17.48
C ASP A 3 14.89 -12.38 17.36
N PRO A 4 15.45 -11.67 16.37
CA PRO A 4 15.11 -10.28 16.17
C PRO A 4 13.59 -10.13 16.04
N THR A 5 13.05 -9.30 16.88
CA THR A 5 11.60 -9.10 16.95
C THR A 5 11.02 -8.45 15.71
N LEU A 6 11.88 -7.96 14.81
CA LEU A 6 11.50 -7.27 13.57
C LEU A 6 12.00 -8.02 12.33
N CYS A 7 11.20 -8.04 11.29
CA CYS A 7 11.63 -8.43 9.94
C CYS A 7 11.28 -7.37 8.92
N VAL A 8 11.97 -7.41 7.79
CA VAL A 8 11.63 -6.66 6.56
C VAL A 8 11.17 -7.66 5.51
N TYR A 9 10.07 -7.37 4.85
CA TYR A 9 9.51 -8.22 3.81
C TYR A 9 9.33 -7.46 2.50
N THR A 10 9.78 -8.07 1.43
CA THR A 10 9.53 -7.65 0.04
C THR A 10 9.01 -8.80 -0.81
N THR A 11 8.46 -8.46 -1.98
CA THR A 11 8.20 -9.42 -3.06
C THR A 11 8.99 -8.99 -4.29
N ILE A 12 9.79 -9.89 -4.83
CA ILE A 12 10.56 -9.70 -6.07
C ILE A 12 9.78 -10.33 -7.23
N TYR A 13 9.76 -9.65 -8.37
CA TYR A 13 9.06 -10.07 -9.58
C TYR A 13 9.83 -9.56 -10.82
N PRO A 14 9.62 -10.12 -12.04
CA PRO A 14 10.48 -9.83 -13.20
C PRO A 14 10.61 -8.35 -13.57
N SER A 15 9.54 -7.56 -13.51
CA SER A 15 9.62 -6.13 -13.86
C SER A 15 10.34 -5.27 -12.82
N ALA A 16 10.63 -5.81 -11.62
CA ALA A 16 11.46 -5.14 -10.62
C ALA A 16 12.96 -5.36 -10.82
N GLU A 17 13.37 -6.28 -11.70
CA GLU A 17 14.76 -6.67 -11.93
C GLU A 17 15.72 -5.46 -12.07
N PRO A 18 15.40 -4.41 -12.84
CA PRO A 18 16.31 -3.26 -13.01
C PRO A 18 16.59 -2.48 -11.72
N TYR A 19 15.79 -2.65 -10.69
CA TYR A 19 15.84 -1.88 -9.45
C TYR A 19 16.38 -2.67 -8.26
N LEU A 20 16.51 -4.00 -8.38
CA LEU A 20 16.85 -4.89 -7.27
C LEU A 20 18.20 -4.60 -6.64
N HIS A 21 19.20 -4.23 -7.43
CA HIS A 21 20.51 -3.86 -6.91
C HIS A 21 20.43 -2.61 -6.01
N GLU A 22 19.78 -1.55 -6.49
CA GLU A 22 19.64 -0.29 -5.74
C GLU A 22 18.77 -0.48 -4.49
N TRP A 23 17.66 -1.22 -4.60
CA TRP A 23 16.82 -1.60 -3.48
C TRP A 23 17.66 -2.30 -2.40
N TYR A 24 18.43 -3.34 -2.75
CA TYR A 24 19.22 -4.12 -1.79
C TYR A 24 20.33 -3.28 -1.15
N GLU A 25 21.02 -2.43 -1.91
CA GLU A 25 22.00 -1.50 -1.37
C GLU A 25 21.36 -0.50 -0.39
N SER A 26 20.13 -0.08 -0.62
CA SER A 26 19.40 0.77 0.33
C SER A 26 19.06 0.04 1.64
N MET A 27 18.78 -1.27 1.57
CA MET A 27 18.58 -2.15 2.73
C MET A 27 19.87 -2.28 3.56
N ARG A 28 21.01 -2.51 2.92
CA ARG A 28 22.32 -2.64 3.60
C ARG A 28 22.77 -1.36 4.30
N ARG A 29 22.26 -0.20 3.87
CA ARG A 29 22.61 1.11 4.43
C ARG A 29 21.69 1.57 5.57
N GLN A 30 20.81 0.70 6.07
CA GLN A 30 19.96 1.06 7.21
C GLN A 30 20.77 1.31 8.47
N THR A 31 20.33 2.27 9.29
CA THR A 31 20.94 2.56 10.59
C THR A 31 20.58 1.53 11.66
N ASP A 32 19.52 0.77 11.43
CA ASP A 32 19.08 -0.35 12.25
C ASP A 32 19.13 -1.61 11.37
N LEU A 33 20.08 -2.47 11.64
CA LEU A 33 20.31 -3.73 10.92
C LEU A 33 19.84 -4.96 11.70
N ASP A 34 19.23 -4.77 12.87
CA ASP A 34 18.69 -5.84 13.69
C ASP A 34 17.30 -6.28 13.17
N PHE A 35 17.28 -6.91 12.02
CA PHE A 35 16.08 -7.47 11.41
C PHE A 35 16.40 -8.71 10.57
N HIS A 36 15.41 -9.58 10.39
CA HIS A 36 15.44 -10.64 9.40
C HIS A 36 14.87 -10.19 8.07
N LEU A 37 15.55 -10.49 6.97
CA LEU A 37 15.04 -10.25 5.63
C LEU A 37 14.23 -11.45 5.14
N TRP A 38 13.02 -11.19 4.67
CA TRP A 38 12.13 -12.14 4.01
C TRP A 38 11.87 -11.68 2.59
N ILE A 39 12.01 -12.58 1.62
CA ILE A 39 11.81 -12.27 0.20
C ILE A 39 10.83 -13.28 -0.40
N GLY A 40 9.65 -12.78 -0.80
CA GLY A 40 8.75 -13.51 -1.70
C GLY A 40 9.27 -13.42 -3.13
N VAL A 41 9.26 -14.51 -3.87
CA VAL A 41 9.66 -14.51 -5.28
C VAL A 41 8.46 -14.89 -6.12
N ASP A 42 8.06 -14.00 -7.03
CA ASP A 42 6.89 -14.15 -7.87
C ASP A 42 7.31 -14.21 -9.34
N ALA A 43 6.91 -15.28 -10.04
CA ALA A 43 7.14 -15.49 -11.47
C ALA A 43 8.61 -15.44 -11.92
N MET A 44 9.55 -15.70 -11.02
CA MET A 44 10.98 -15.89 -11.32
C MET A 44 11.62 -16.86 -10.32
N SER A 45 12.85 -17.30 -10.54
CA SER A 45 13.59 -18.16 -9.63
C SER A 45 14.39 -17.35 -8.58
N ILE A 46 14.83 -18.03 -7.51
CA ILE A 46 15.71 -17.43 -6.50
C ILE A 46 17.08 -17.09 -7.12
N GLU A 47 17.56 -17.94 -8.02
CA GLU A 47 18.82 -17.75 -8.74
C GLU A 47 18.79 -16.50 -9.61
N GLU A 48 17.71 -16.29 -10.38
CA GLU A 48 17.49 -15.07 -11.19
C GLU A 48 17.41 -13.83 -10.30
N ALA A 49 16.64 -13.90 -9.21
CA ALA A 49 16.53 -12.80 -8.25
C ALA A 49 17.88 -12.44 -7.62
N THR A 50 18.66 -13.45 -7.20
CA THR A 50 20.01 -13.26 -6.62
C THR A 50 20.99 -12.68 -7.63
N ALA A 51 20.96 -13.15 -8.88
CA ALA A 51 21.77 -12.60 -9.94
C ALA A 51 21.47 -11.13 -10.22
N ALA A 52 20.19 -10.76 -10.27
CA ALA A 52 19.74 -9.39 -10.48
C ALA A 52 20.10 -8.45 -9.31
N ILE A 53 20.09 -8.95 -8.07
CA ILE A 53 20.57 -8.20 -6.90
C ILE A 53 22.09 -7.97 -7.01
N GLY A 54 22.84 -8.91 -7.59
CA GLY A 54 24.28 -8.80 -7.77
C GLY A 54 25.11 -8.97 -6.50
N ASN A 55 24.53 -9.49 -5.42
CA ASN A 55 25.17 -9.73 -4.12
C ASN A 55 24.64 -11.03 -3.50
N GLU A 56 25.42 -11.61 -2.60
CA GLU A 56 24.93 -12.67 -1.73
C GLU A 56 23.89 -12.10 -0.76
N VAL A 57 22.72 -12.74 -0.69
CA VAL A 57 21.59 -12.28 0.11
C VAL A 57 21.26 -13.27 1.19
N GLN A 58 21.46 -12.85 2.44
CA GLN A 58 20.99 -13.61 3.60
C GLN A 58 19.50 -13.28 3.84
N ALA A 59 18.62 -14.16 3.39
CA ALA A 59 17.18 -13.98 3.53
C ALA A 59 16.46 -15.33 3.69
N THR A 60 15.24 -15.25 4.23
CA THR A 60 14.28 -16.36 4.12
C THR A 60 13.49 -16.18 2.84
N TRP A 61 13.73 -17.06 1.89
CA TRP A 61 13.07 -17.06 0.59
C TRP A 61 11.73 -17.80 0.62
N VAL A 62 10.73 -17.23 -0.04
CA VAL A 62 9.40 -17.79 -0.18
C VAL A 62 9.05 -17.80 -1.68
N PRO A 63 9.37 -18.90 -2.40
CA PRO A 63 9.08 -18.98 -3.82
C PRO A 63 7.58 -19.08 -4.09
N SER A 64 7.16 -18.57 -5.26
CA SER A 64 5.82 -18.84 -5.80
C SER A 64 5.64 -20.30 -6.17
N GLU A 65 4.42 -20.78 -6.11
CA GLU A 65 3.99 -22.04 -6.67
C GLU A 65 3.33 -21.80 -8.03
N ARG A 66 3.24 -22.86 -8.85
CA ARG A 66 2.67 -22.72 -10.18
C ARG A 66 1.21 -22.24 -10.11
N GLY A 67 0.94 -21.10 -10.71
CA GLY A 67 -0.39 -20.49 -10.75
C GLY A 67 -0.72 -19.58 -9.57
N ASP A 68 0.24 -19.31 -8.70
CA ASP A 68 0.06 -18.31 -7.65
C ASP A 68 -0.23 -16.93 -8.22
N THR A 69 -1.09 -16.21 -7.54
CA THR A 69 -1.21 -14.76 -7.70
C THR A 69 -0.21 -14.04 -6.78
N PRO A 70 0.15 -12.77 -7.05
CA PRO A 70 0.98 -11.99 -6.14
C PRO A 70 0.44 -11.93 -4.70
N ALA A 71 -0.90 -11.99 -4.54
CA ALA A 71 -1.56 -12.04 -3.24
C ALA A 71 -1.27 -13.35 -2.49
N GLN A 72 -1.20 -14.49 -3.20
CA GLN A 72 -0.91 -15.80 -2.59
C GLN A 72 0.54 -15.93 -2.15
N VAL A 73 1.49 -15.39 -2.91
CA VAL A 73 2.91 -15.34 -2.50
C VAL A 73 3.05 -14.52 -1.21
N ARG A 74 2.41 -13.35 -1.15
CA ARG A 74 2.39 -12.50 0.05
C ARG A 74 1.70 -13.18 1.23
N GLN A 75 0.57 -13.82 1.00
CA GLN A 75 -0.14 -14.59 2.03
C GLN A 75 0.77 -15.64 2.66
N ARG A 76 1.44 -16.45 1.85
CA ARG A 76 2.33 -17.54 2.32
C ARG A 76 3.50 -16.98 3.14
N ALA A 77 4.08 -15.87 2.71
CA ALA A 77 5.16 -15.22 3.45
C ALA A 77 4.67 -14.66 4.80
N LEU A 78 3.59 -13.87 4.77
CA LEU A 78 3.07 -13.22 5.97
C LEU A 78 2.55 -14.22 7.00
N GLU A 79 1.96 -15.35 6.61
CA GLU A 79 1.58 -16.43 7.53
C GLU A 79 2.78 -17.04 8.29
N ARG A 80 3.94 -17.07 7.65
CA ARG A 80 5.18 -17.56 8.29
C ARG A 80 5.78 -16.47 9.19
N ILE A 81 5.76 -15.22 8.73
CA ILE A 81 6.29 -14.06 9.44
C ILE A 81 5.56 -13.84 10.78
N VAL A 82 4.22 -13.86 10.78
CA VAL A 82 3.43 -13.61 12.00
C VAL A 82 3.62 -14.67 13.10
N LYS A 83 4.26 -15.79 12.77
CA LYS A 83 4.59 -16.85 13.75
C LYS A 83 5.98 -16.70 14.35
N ARG A 84 6.84 -15.84 13.78
CA ARG A 84 8.27 -15.77 14.12
C ARG A 84 8.75 -14.41 14.58
N HIS A 85 8.01 -13.34 14.22
CA HIS A 85 8.42 -11.96 14.49
C HIS A 85 7.30 -11.19 15.17
N GLU A 86 7.66 -10.14 15.91
CA GLU A 86 6.70 -9.22 16.55
C GLU A 86 6.30 -8.06 15.66
N GLY A 87 7.11 -7.74 14.67
CA GLY A 87 6.84 -6.69 13.69
C GLY A 87 7.37 -7.01 12.31
N VAL A 88 6.72 -6.46 11.29
CA VAL A 88 7.15 -6.54 9.89
C VAL A 88 7.12 -5.16 9.23
N VAL A 89 8.20 -4.81 8.57
CA VAL A 89 8.32 -3.64 7.68
C VAL A 89 8.10 -4.13 6.26
N LEU A 90 7.11 -3.58 5.58
CA LEU A 90 6.83 -3.90 4.19
C LEU A 90 7.56 -2.91 3.28
N VAL A 91 8.13 -3.42 2.20
CA VAL A 91 8.87 -2.64 1.19
C VAL A 91 8.64 -3.26 -0.17
N ASP A 92 8.35 -2.47 -1.20
CA ASP A 92 8.38 -2.93 -2.58
C ASP A 92 9.82 -2.95 -3.11
N SER A 93 10.12 -3.90 -3.98
CA SER A 93 11.49 -4.17 -4.44
C SER A 93 11.98 -3.22 -5.54
N ASP A 94 11.14 -2.31 -5.98
CA ASP A 94 11.45 -1.23 -6.95
C ASP A 94 11.67 0.14 -6.27
N ASP A 95 11.54 0.22 -4.93
CA ASP A 95 11.68 1.44 -4.15
C ASP A 95 12.98 1.51 -3.36
N ILE A 96 13.33 2.72 -2.88
CA ILE A 96 14.59 2.97 -2.17
C ILE A 96 14.30 3.34 -0.71
N LEU A 97 14.87 2.60 0.21
CA LEU A 97 14.76 2.89 1.65
C LEU A 97 15.72 4.02 2.02
N ARG A 98 15.22 5.05 2.69
CA ARG A 98 16.11 6.00 3.37
C ARG A 98 16.70 5.36 4.62
N LYS A 99 17.92 5.73 4.98
CA LYS A 99 18.73 5.09 6.03
C LYS A 99 18.02 4.84 7.37
N SER A 100 17.02 5.64 7.71
CA SER A 100 16.29 5.56 8.96
C SER A 100 14.94 4.83 8.87
N ARG A 101 14.62 4.17 7.75
CA ARG A 101 13.31 3.54 7.52
C ARG A 101 13.00 2.45 8.55
N VAL A 102 13.96 1.54 8.78
CA VAL A 102 13.79 0.42 9.72
C VAL A 102 13.76 0.91 11.17
N ALA A 103 14.70 1.77 11.57
CA ALA A 103 14.75 2.35 12.92
C ALA A 103 13.46 3.12 13.26
N ALA A 104 12.95 3.91 12.31
CA ALA A 104 11.70 4.64 12.51
C ALA A 104 10.49 3.69 12.62
N ALA A 105 10.44 2.64 11.81
CA ALA A 105 9.38 1.63 11.91
C ALA A 105 9.39 0.93 13.28
N ARG A 106 10.56 0.50 13.77
CA ARG A 106 10.70 -0.10 15.11
C ARG A 106 10.17 0.83 16.20
N THR A 107 10.57 2.10 16.18
CA THR A 107 10.12 3.11 17.15
C THR A 107 8.61 3.34 17.07
N ASN A 108 8.06 3.42 15.88
CA ASN A 108 6.65 3.68 15.66
C ASN A 108 5.76 2.50 16.07
N LEU A 109 6.22 1.26 15.85
CA LEU A 109 5.50 0.05 16.27
C LEU A 109 5.46 -0.14 17.80
N GLN A 110 6.27 0.57 18.58
CA GLN A 110 6.10 0.64 20.03
C GLN A 110 4.85 1.41 20.45
N LYS A 111 4.35 2.32 19.60
CA LYS A 111 3.23 3.23 19.90
C LYS A 111 1.97 2.90 19.09
N SER A 112 2.09 2.09 18.04
CA SER A 112 1.02 1.78 17.09
C SER A 112 1.03 0.31 16.70
N ASP A 113 -0.04 -0.13 16.07
CA ASP A 113 -0.18 -1.49 15.56
C ASP A 113 0.03 -1.53 14.02
N LEU A 114 -0.21 -0.39 13.35
CA LEU A 114 0.12 -0.11 11.97
C LEU A 114 0.76 1.27 11.87
N ALA A 115 1.98 1.34 11.36
CA ALA A 115 2.71 2.57 11.11
C ALA A 115 2.97 2.76 9.62
N GLY A 116 2.75 3.98 9.12
CA GLY A 116 3.16 4.41 7.79
C GLY A 116 4.19 5.53 7.85
N CYS A 117 4.83 5.84 6.73
CA CYS A 117 5.71 7.00 6.61
C CYS A 117 5.50 7.76 5.29
N ALA A 118 5.92 9.02 5.25
CA ALA A 118 5.91 9.81 4.03
C ALA A 118 6.88 9.25 2.98
N LEU A 119 6.52 9.44 1.72
CA LEU A 119 7.25 9.00 0.54
C LEU A 119 7.65 10.19 -0.30
N ASN A 120 8.90 10.28 -0.74
CA ASN A 120 9.31 11.17 -1.82
C ASN A 120 9.11 10.44 -3.15
N LEU A 121 8.46 11.06 -4.11
CA LEU A 121 8.30 10.46 -5.44
C LEU A 121 9.58 10.67 -6.25
N VAL A 122 10.06 9.57 -6.85
CA VAL A 122 11.20 9.60 -7.77
C VAL A 122 10.80 9.01 -9.12
N ASP A 123 11.49 9.40 -10.18
CA ASP A 123 11.30 8.83 -11.50
C ASP A 123 11.95 7.43 -11.61
N ARG A 124 11.90 6.84 -12.81
CA ARG A 124 12.51 5.53 -13.09
C ARG A 124 14.02 5.50 -12.79
N ALA A 125 14.71 6.62 -12.92
CA ALA A 125 16.15 6.74 -12.67
C ALA A 125 16.49 7.07 -11.20
N GLY A 126 15.47 7.23 -10.32
CA GLY A 126 15.67 7.63 -8.91
C GLY A 126 15.79 9.14 -8.70
N THR A 127 15.55 9.96 -9.73
CA THR A 127 15.57 11.42 -9.62
C THR A 127 14.29 11.91 -8.95
N SER A 128 14.40 12.85 -8.00
CA SER A 128 13.24 13.42 -7.32
C SER A 128 12.28 14.11 -8.31
N LEU A 129 11.00 13.87 -8.11
CA LEU A 129 9.91 14.54 -8.84
C LEU A 129 9.38 15.74 -8.07
N ASP A 130 10.09 16.18 -7.02
CA ASP A 130 9.74 17.28 -6.12
C ASP A 130 8.32 17.17 -5.54
N MET A 131 7.92 15.94 -5.26
CA MET A 131 6.61 15.62 -4.72
C MET A 131 6.71 14.63 -3.56
N VAL A 132 6.03 14.96 -2.47
CA VAL A 132 5.98 14.13 -1.27
C VAL A 132 4.55 13.66 -1.02
N MET A 133 4.36 12.34 -0.92
CA MET A 133 3.12 11.76 -0.41
C MET A 133 3.16 11.76 1.11
N THR A 134 2.29 12.55 1.72
CA THR A 134 2.21 12.71 3.17
C THR A 134 0.81 13.14 3.60
N LEU A 135 0.55 13.13 4.89
CA LEU A 135 -0.68 13.66 5.47
C LEU A 135 -0.48 15.09 6.01
N PRO A 136 -1.43 15.99 5.78
CA PRO A 136 -1.50 17.26 6.51
C PRO A 136 -1.49 17.02 8.03
N SER A 137 -0.93 17.94 8.79
CA SER A 137 -0.84 17.80 10.26
C SER A 137 -2.21 17.70 10.96
N THR A 138 -3.24 18.24 10.32
CA THR A 138 -4.62 18.24 10.81
C THR A 138 -5.40 16.98 10.45
N VAL A 139 -4.87 16.09 9.60
CA VAL A 139 -5.55 14.87 9.14
C VAL A 139 -4.99 13.66 9.87
N LEU A 140 -5.85 12.86 10.48
CA LEU A 140 -5.50 11.58 11.07
C LEU A 140 -5.59 10.47 10.02
N PRO A 141 -4.75 9.42 10.11
CA PRO A 141 -4.87 8.27 9.23
C PRO A 141 -6.29 7.65 9.25
N ASP A 142 -6.94 7.63 10.40
CA ASP A 142 -8.29 7.09 10.59
C ASP A 142 -9.34 7.81 9.75
N ASP A 143 -9.16 9.11 9.49
CA ASP A 143 -10.09 9.93 8.71
C ASP A 143 -10.13 9.52 7.22
N LEU A 144 -9.05 8.93 6.70
CA LEU A 144 -8.96 8.51 5.31
C LEU A 144 -9.74 7.22 5.04
N PHE A 145 -9.82 6.33 6.04
CA PHE A 145 -10.46 5.04 5.87
C PHE A 145 -11.99 5.14 5.86
N PRO A 146 -12.62 4.31 5.04
CA PRO A 146 -12.03 3.33 4.11
C PRO A 146 -11.87 3.85 2.67
N ARG A 147 -12.03 5.15 2.42
CA ARG A 147 -12.11 5.74 1.06
C ARG A 147 -10.79 5.80 0.33
N ASN A 148 -9.71 6.01 1.06
CA ASN A 148 -8.36 6.20 0.54
C ASN A 148 -7.36 5.32 1.29
N ASN A 149 -6.20 5.11 0.70
CA ASN A 149 -5.07 4.47 1.34
C ASN A 149 -3.89 5.44 1.45
N ILE A 150 -3.18 5.37 2.58
CA ILE A 150 -1.88 6.02 2.80
C ILE A 150 -0.83 5.00 3.28
N PHE A 151 -1.23 3.75 3.50
CA PHE A 151 -0.39 2.64 3.94
C PHE A 151 -0.17 1.68 2.78
N GLY A 152 0.76 2.01 1.88
CA GLY A 152 1.19 1.14 0.79
C GLY A 152 2.13 0.04 1.28
N LEU A 153 2.45 -0.92 0.41
CA LEU A 153 3.46 -1.93 0.74
C LEU A 153 4.82 -1.30 1.00
N SER A 154 5.19 -0.24 0.29
CA SER A 154 6.49 0.40 0.48
C SER A 154 6.66 1.17 1.77
N ASN A 155 5.60 1.67 2.35
CA ASN A 155 5.72 2.61 3.48
C ASN A 155 5.08 2.14 4.78
N SER A 156 4.53 0.93 4.83
CA SER A 156 3.88 0.44 6.04
C SER A 156 4.73 -0.53 6.85
N ALA A 157 4.42 -0.59 8.15
CA ALA A 157 4.94 -1.58 9.07
C ALA A 157 3.81 -2.01 10.02
N PHE A 158 3.74 -3.29 10.33
CA PHE A 158 2.68 -3.88 11.15
C PHE A 158 3.26 -4.57 12.38
N ARG A 159 2.57 -4.46 13.51
CA ARG A 159 2.69 -5.46 14.56
C ARG A 159 2.05 -6.76 14.08
N THR A 160 2.74 -7.85 14.30
CA THR A 160 2.31 -9.16 13.78
C THR A 160 1.03 -9.67 14.45
N ASP A 161 0.74 -9.26 15.67
CA ASP A 161 -0.51 -9.61 16.36
C ASP A 161 -1.74 -9.02 15.65
N LEU A 162 -1.66 -7.76 15.21
CA LEU A 162 -2.70 -7.16 14.39
C LEU A 162 -2.73 -7.78 12.99
N LEU A 163 -1.56 -7.94 12.37
CA LEU A 163 -1.46 -8.51 11.02
C LEU A 163 -2.07 -9.91 10.94
N ARG A 164 -1.84 -10.76 11.96
CA ARG A 164 -2.44 -12.11 12.05
C ARG A 164 -3.98 -12.06 11.97
N ARG A 165 -4.61 -11.05 12.56
CA ARG A 165 -6.06 -10.82 12.46
C ARG A 165 -6.49 -10.33 11.07
N CYS A 166 -5.58 -9.70 10.33
CA CYS A 166 -5.83 -9.24 8.97
C CYS A 166 -5.73 -10.36 7.91
N LEU A 167 -5.12 -11.49 8.24
CA LEU A 167 -5.02 -12.66 7.37
C LEU A 167 -6.32 -13.50 7.45
N PRO A 168 -6.63 -14.35 6.45
CA PRO A 168 -5.89 -14.51 5.19
C PRO A 168 -6.16 -13.39 4.18
N ILE A 169 -5.19 -13.18 3.27
CA ILE A 169 -5.35 -12.35 2.07
C ILE A 169 -6.11 -13.15 1.02
N PRO A 170 -7.26 -12.68 0.52
CA PRO A 170 -7.97 -13.37 -0.57
C PRO A 170 -7.13 -13.41 -1.84
N SER A 171 -7.14 -14.53 -2.56
CA SER A 171 -6.37 -14.68 -3.80
C SER A 171 -6.80 -13.73 -4.92
N GLU A 172 -8.06 -13.30 -4.89
CA GLU A 172 -8.66 -12.37 -5.85
C GLU A 172 -8.37 -10.89 -5.56
N ILE A 173 -7.73 -10.54 -4.42
CA ILE A 173 -7.43 -9.15 -4.08
C ILE A 173 -6.24 -8.62 -4.88
N VAL A 174 -6.42 -7.46 -5.50
CA VAL A 174 -5.35 -6.76 -6.24
C VAL A 174 -4.63 -5.76 -5.32
N LEU A 175 -5.38 -5.04 -4.49
CA LEU A 175 -4.88 -3.99 -3.60
C LEU A 175 -4.57 -4.58 -2.22
N VAL A 176 -3.51 -5.38 -2.14
CA VAL A 176 -3.13 -6.13 -0.94
C VAL A 176 -2.82 -5.20 0.23
N ASP A 177 -2.06 -4.15 -0.01
CA ASP A 177 -1.72 -3.12 0.96
C ASP A 177 -2.98 -2.49 1.58
N TRP A 178 -3.88 -2.02 0.74
CA TRP A 178 -5.11 -1.40 1.20
C TRP A 178 -6.03 -2.40 1.91
N PHE A 179 -6.08 -3.65 1.45
CA PHE A 179 -6.83 -4.71 2.12
C PHE A 179 -6.33 -4.93 3.55
N LEU A 180 -5.01 -5.07 3.74
CA LEU A 180 -4.41 -5.26 5.06
C LEU A 180 -4.63 -4.03 5.95
N ALA A 181 -4.42 -2.83 5.43
CA ALA A 181 -4.61 -1.59 6.17
C ALA A 181 -6.09 -1.36 6.54
N THR A 182 -7.04 -1.65 5.63
CA THR A 182 -8.48 -1.54 5.92
C THR A 182 -8.90 -2.54 6.98
N ARG A 183 -8.43 -3.78 6.93
CA ARG A 183 -8.71 -4.77 7.99
C ARG A 183 -8.08 -4.37 9.32
N ALA A 184 -6.84 -3.89 9.31
CA ALA A 184 -6.19 -3.36 10.50
C ALA A 184 -7.04 -2.26 11.14
N TRP A 185 -7.53 -1.31 10.34
CA TRP A 185 -8.45 -0.28 10.79
C TRP A 185 -9.77 -0.88 11.30
N LEU A 186 -10.44 -1.75 10.56
CA LEU A 186 -11.72 -2.38 10.98
C LEU A 186 -11.61 -3.11 12.31
N TYR A 187 -10.48 -3.74 12.58
CA TYR A 187 -10.24 -4.50 13.82
C TYR A 187 -9.67 -3.66 14.97
N GLY A 188 -9.71 -2.34 14.86
CA GLY A 188 -9.35 -1.45 15.96
C GLY A 188 -7.86 -1.22 16.14
N GLY A 189 -7.05 -1.49 15.12
CA GLY A 189 -5.63 -1.18 15.16
C GLY A 189 -5.37 0.31 15.41
N ARG A 190 -4.34 0.61 16.20
CA ARG A 190 -3.84 1.97 16.41
C ARG A 190 -2.99 2.36 15.23
N LEU A 191 -3.45 3.34 14.44
CA LEU A 191 -2.78 3.80 13.23
C LEU A 191 -1.89 5.00 13.54
N LEU A 192 -0.66 4.98 13.01
CA LEU A 192 0.30 6.09 13.11
C LEU A 192 0.88 6.39 11.73
N PHE A 193 1.01 7.68 11.40
CA PHE A 193 1.69 8.11 10.19
C PHE A 193 2.84 9.06 10.52
N ASP A 194 4.07 8.62 10.26
CA ASP A 194 5.28 9.44 10.34
C ASP A 194 5.36 10.35 9.10
N ARG A 195 5.21 11.63 9.29
CA ARG A 195 5.28 12.63 8.21
C ARG A 195 6.68 12.88 7.68
N THR A 196 7.68 12.24 8.28
CA THR A 196 9.06 12.28 7.78
C THR A 196 9.21 11.33 6.60
N VAL A 197 9.83 11.81 5.53
CA VAL A 197 10.12 10.98 4.36
C VAL A 197 11.13 9.90 4.74
N ARG A 198 10.71 8.62 4.61
CA ARG A 198 11.54 7.45 4.91
C ARG A 198 11.75 6.54 3.71
N MET A 199 11.10 6.81 2.60
CA MET A 199 11.20 6.05 1.36
C MET A 199 11.26 7.01 0.18
N ASP A 200 11.98 6.63 -0.86
CA ASP A 200 11.83 7.19 -2.20
C ASP A 200 11.02 6.18 -3.02
N TYR A 201 9.80 6.60 -3.41
CA TYR A 201 8.80 5.79 -4.09
C TYR A 201 8.90 6.00 -5.60
N ARG A 202 9.24 4.94 -6.31
CA ARG A 202 9.51 5.00 -7.74
C ARG A 202 8.23 5.05 -8.56
N GLN A 203 8.21 5.97 -9.52
CA GLN A 203 7.12 6.13 -10.48
C GLN A 203 7.55 5.66 -11.85
N HIS A 204 6.91 4.62 -12.37
CA HIS A 204 7.08 4.07 -13.70
C HIS A 204 5.73 3.59 -14.26
N ASP A 205 5.69 3.19 -15.53
CA ASP A 205 4.43 2.88 -16.24
C ASP A 205 3.69 1.68 -15.66
N ASP A 206 4.38 0.77 -14.97
CA ASP A 206 3.80 -0.43 -14.35
C ASP A 206 3.18 -0.18 -12.96
N ASN A 207 3.31 1.03 -12.39
CA ASN A 207 2.68 1.35 -11.12
C ASN A 207 1.16 1.21 -11.20
N MET A 208 0.57 0.52 -10.20
CA MET A 208 -0.87 0.31 -10.17
C MET A 208 -1.68 1.59 -10.00
N ALA A 209 -1.18 2.53 -9.21
CA ALA A 209 -1.83 3.79 -8.91
C ALA A 209 -1.03 4.97 -9.45
N GLN A 210 -1.68 5.79 -10.24
CA GLN A 210 -1.16 7.09 -10.64
C GLN A 210 -1.61 8.14 -9.63
N VAL A 211 -0.66 8.81 -9.00
CA VAL A 211 -0.94 9.82 -7.96
C VAL A 211 -0.80 11.26 -8.47
N ARG A 212 -0.47 11.42 -9.76
CA ARG A 212 -0.21 12.72 -10.40
C ARG A 212 -1.13 12.98 -11.57
N PRO A 213 -1.55 14.25 -11.81
CA PRO A 213 -2.20 14.63 -13.05
C PRO A 213 -1.22 14.54 -14.25
N PRO A 214 -1.72 14.53 -15.50
CA PRO A 214 -3.13 14.61 -15.82
C PRO A 214 -3.88 13.28 -15.62
N PHE A 215 -5.01 13.32 -14.94
CA PHE A 215 -5.89 12.16 -14.82
C PHE A 215 -6.69 11.98 -16.10
N THR A 216 -6.79 10.75 -16.58
CA THR A 216 -7.49 10.41 -17.83
C THR A 216 -8.75 9.60 -17.57
N LYS A 217 -9.66 9.58 -18.58
CA LYS A 217 -10.89 8.77 -18.53
C LYS A 217 -10.58 7.29 -18.32
N ILE A 218 -9.60 6.74 -19.05
CA ILE A 218 -9.23 5.32 -18.97
C ILE A 218 -8.75 4.98 -17.56
N GLN A 219 -7.86 5.80 -17.03
CA GLN A 219 -7.33 5.63 -15.69
C GLN A 219 -8.42 5.74 -14.63
N LEU A 220 -9.24 6.82 -14.64
CA LEU A 220 -10.28 7.02 -13.64
C LEU A 220 -11.31 5.88 -13.64
N THR A 221 -11.67 5.37 -14.83
CA THR A 221 -12.55 4.20 -14.94
C THR A 221 -11.91 2.97 -14.33
N ARG A 222 -10.65 2.68 -14.67
CA ARG A 222 -9.90 1.54 -14.13
C ARG A 222 -9.77 1.62 -12.60
N ASP A 223 -9.40 2.79 -12.11
CA ASP A 223 -9.18 3.02 -10.68
C ASP A 223 -10.49 2.92 -9.90
N THR A 224 -11.60 3.45 -10.44
CA THR A 224 -12.93 3.29 -9.82
C THR A 224 -13.34 1.82 -9.72
N ASN A 225 -13.14 1.03 -10.77
CA ASN A 225 -13.47 -0.40 -10.77
C ASN A 225 -12.62 -1.17 -9.74
N ARG A 226 -11.33 -0.84 -9.60
CA ARG A 226 -10.45 -1.42 -8.59
C ARG A 226 -10.92 -1.09 -7.17
N VAL A 227 -11.31 0.16 -6.93
CA VAL A 227 -11.84 0.60 -5.62
C VAL A 227 -13.15 -0.12 -5.30
N ILE A 228 -14.07 -0.24 -6.25
CA ILE A 228 -15.32 -1.00 -6.08
C ILE A 228 -15.01 -2.45 -5.71
N GLN A 229 -14.19 -3.12 -6.50
CA GLN A 229 -13.79 -4.51 -6.24
C GLN A 229 -13.15 -4.67 -4.86
N HIS A 230 -12.25 -3.76 -4.49
CA HIS A 230 -11.59 -3.75 -3.17
C HIS A 230 -12.62 -3.68 -2.05
N LEU A 231 -13.52 -2.68 -2.06
CA LEU A 231 -14.52 -2.50 -1.01
C LEU A 231 -15.49 -3.69 -0.94
N GLN A 232 -15.89 -4.27 -2.08
CA GLN A 232 -16.72 -5.48 -2.13
C GLN A 232 -16.02 -6.68 -1.50
N ILE A 233 -14.74 -6.90 -1.80
CA ILE A 233 -13.97 -8.02 -1.22
C ILE A 233 -13.81 -7.82 0.29
N VAL A 234 -13.44 -6.60 0.74
CA VAL A 234 -13.32 -6.30 2.18
C VAL A 234 -14.63 -6.58 2.91
N THR A 235 -15.77 -6.10 2.38
CA THR A 235 -17.10 -6.32 2.97
C THR A 235 -17.44 -7.81 3.03
N ARG A 236 -17.22 -8.56 1.94
CA ARG A 236 -17.51 -10.00 1.88
C ARG A 236 -16.63 -10.82 2.82
N LYS A 237 -15.41 -10.36 3.09
CA LYS A 237 -14.42 -11.03 3.94
C LYS A 237 -14.35 -10.46 5.36
N LEU A 238 -15.37 -9.72 5.80
CA LEU A 238 -15.46 -9.29 7.18
C LEU A 238 -15.48 -10.51 8.11
N GLY A 239 -14.63 -10.46 9.11
CA GLY A 239 -14.57 -11.47 10.15
C GLY A 239 -15.16 -10.96 11.49
N PRO A 240 -15.27 -11.83 12.47
CA PRO A 240 -15.71 -11.43 13.82
C PRO A 240 -14.71 -10.44 14.43
N GLY A 241 -15.20 -9.50 15.23
CA GLY A 241 -14.38 -8.50 15.94
C GLY A 241 -14.11 -7.21 15.16
N ALA A 242 -14.75 -7.01 13.99
CA ALA A 242 -14.78 -5.71 13.33
C ALA A 242 -15.63 -4.71 14.14
N ILE A 243 -15.18 -3.46 14.24
CA ILE A 243 -15.87 -2.40 15.00
C ILE A 243 -17.09 -1.94 14.20
N SER A 244 -18.28 -2.02 14.79
CA SER A 244 -19.56 -1.75 14.11
C SER A 244 -19.63 -0.39 13.46
N GLU A 245 -19.14 0.67 14.10
CA GLU A 245 -19.09 2.03 13.53
C GLU A 245 -18.21 2.07 12.28
N ARG A 246 -17.06 1.38 12.30
CA ARG A 246 -16.16 1.31 11.14
C ARG A 246 -16.75 0.48 10.00
N VAL A 247 -17.52 -0.53 10.30
CA VAL A 247 -18.30 -1.30 9.31
C VAL A 247 -19.34 -0.40 8.64
N GLN A 248 -20.06 0.43 9.40
CA GLN A 248 -21.00 1.40 8.82
C GLN A 248 -20.29 2.41 7.90
N ARG A 249 -19.12 2.91 8.29
CA ARG A 249 -18.30 3.78 7.42
C ARG A 249 -17.84 3.05 6.14
N LEU A 250 -17.52 1.77 6.22
CA LEU A 250 -17.20 0.93 5.06
C LEU A 250 -18.38 0.81 4.10
N ASP A 251 -19.57 0.54 4.64
CA ASP A 251 -20.79 0.44 3.82
C ASP A 251 -21.16 1.78 3.17
N GLN A 252 -21.02 2.88 3.90
CA GLN A 252 -21.24 4.23 3.34
C GLN A 252 -20.25 4.52 2.21
N ALA A 253 -18.96 4.20 2.40
CA ALA A 253 -17.95 4.40 1.35
C ALA A 253 -18.27 3.57 0.10
N ARG A 254 -18.73 2.33 0.28
CA ARG A 254 -19.15 1.46 -0.82
C ARG A 254 -20.32 2.06 -1.62
N HIS A 255 -21.33 2.60 -0.93
CA HIS A 255 -22.46 3.28 -1.58
C HIS A 255 -22.00 4.55 -2.33
N ASP A 256 -21.16 5.36 -1.70
CA ASP A 256 -20.65 6.58 -2.30
C ASP A 256 -19.82 6.31 -3.58
N ILE A 257 -18.97 5.29 -3.56
CA ILE A 257 -18.17 4.91 -4.74
C ILE A 257 -19.06 4.34 -5.84
N GLN A 258 -20.08 3.57 -5.49
CA GLN A 258 -21.06 3.09 -6.47
C GLN A 258 -21.85 4.26 -7.10
N ALA A 259 -22.30 5.21 -6.30
CA ALA A 259 -22.98 6.43 -6.80
C ALA A 259 -22.05 7.24 -7.73
N PHE A 260 -20.76 7.37 -7.36
CA PHE A 260 -19.76 7.99 -8.21
C PHE A 260 -19.62 7.26 -9.56
N HIS A 261 -19.51 5.94 -9.54
CA HIS A 261 -19.45 5.13 -10.76
C HIS A 261 -20.66 5.40 -11.66
N ASP A 262 -21.88 5.31 -11.13
CA ASP A 262 -23.11 5.39 -11.91
C ASP A 262 -23.37 6.81 -12.46
N ARG A 263 -22.94 7.83 -11.72
CA ARG A 263 -23.19 9.24 -12.10
C ARG A 263 -22.07 9.87 -12.90
N VAL A 264 -20.83 9.49 -12.64
CA VAL A 264 -19.65 10.08 -13.29
C VAL A 264 -19.10 9.12 -14.33
N VAL A 265 -18.76 7.89 -13.94
CA VAL A 265 -18.01 6.98 -14.83
C VAL A 265 -18.87 6.54 -16.01
N LEU A 266 -20.14 6.25 -15.80
CA LEU A 266 -21.07 5.82 -16.85
C LEU A 266 -21.62 6.96 -17.72
N ARG A 267 -21.37 8.24 -17.36
CA ARG A 267 -21.94 9.39 -18.09
C ARG A 267 -20.83 10.24 -18.72
N ALA A 268 -20.64 10.11 -20.03
CA ALA A 268 -19.50 10.70 -20.73
C ALA A 268 -19.35 12.22 -20.53
N SER A 269 -20.46 12.98 -20.51
CA SER A 269 -20.43 14.44 -20.28
C SER A 269 -20.01 14.78 -18.85
N VAL A 270 -20.54 14.07 -17.84
CA VAL A 270 -20.20 14.29 -16.43
C VAL A 270 -18.75 13.88 -16.17
N MET A 271 -18.31 12.75 -16.74
CA MET A 271 -16.90 12.31 -16.68
C MET A 271 -15.95 13.38 -17.21
N LYS A 272 -16.28 14.00 -18.35
CA LYS A 272 -15.46 15.07 -18.92
C LYS A 272 -15.35 16.25 -17.94
N SER A 273 -16.46 16.76 -17.45
CA SER A 273 -16.48 17.89 -16.51
C SER A 273 -15.80 17.56 -15.18
N TYR A 274 -15.95 16.32 -14.69
CA TYR A 274 -15.26 15.86 -13.50
C TYR A 274 -13.74 15.87 -13.67
N LEU A 275 -13.23 15.33 -14.79
CA LEU A 275 -11.80 15.32 -15.09
C LEU A 275 -11.21 16.73 -15.28
N GLU A 276 -11.95 17.61 -15.96
CA GLU A 276 -11.56 19.01 -16.11
C GLU A 276 -11.41 19.69 -14.73
N SER A 277 -12.38 19.50 -13.83
CA SER A 277 -12.33 20.03 -12.48
C SER A 277 -11.22 19.37 -11.64
N LEU A 278 -11.11 18.04 -11.69
CA LEU A 278 -10.11 17.28 -10.93
C LEU A 278 -8.67 17.69 -11.26
N ASN A 279 -8.38 17.88 -12.55
CA ASN A 279 -7.05 18.27 -13.01
C ASN A 279 -6.67 19.73 -12.66
N GLN A 280 -7.64 20.53 -12.20
CA GLN A 280 -7.43 21.90 -11.72
C GLN A 280 -7.30 21.99 -10.18
N LEU A 281 -7.65 20.92 -9.45
CA LEU A 281 -7.53 20.90 -7.99
C LEU A 281 -6.07 20.90 -7.57
N PRO A 282 -5.76 21.50 -6.40
CA PRO A 282 -4.48 21.28 -5.74
C PRO A 282 -4.21 19.79 -5.57
N LEU A 283 -3.00 19.37 -5.90
CA LEU A 283 -2.63 17.97 -5.81
C LEU A 283 -2.74 17.46 -4.37
N THR A 284 -3.50 16.37 -4.22
CA THR A 284 -3.55 15.60 -2.97
C THR A 284 -2.84 14.27 -3.22
N PRO A 285 -1.56 14.15 -2.86
CA PRO A 285 -0.76 12.97 -3.18
C PRO A 285 -1.11 11.82 -2.22
N ILE A 286 -2.29 11.25 -2.40
CA ILE A 286 -2.82 10.08 -1.67
C ILE A 286 -3.32 9.09 -2.72
N TRP A 287 -3.10 7.80 -2.52
CA TRP A 287 -3.61 6.78 -3.42
C TRP A 287 -5.13 6.81 -3.48
N TRP A 288 -5.66 6.71 -4.69
CA TRP A 288 -7.08 6.65 -5.03
C TRP A 288 -7.84 7.96 -4.79
N ALA A 289 -7.14 9.08 -4.50
CA ALA A 289 -7.78 10.38 -4.26
C ALA A 289 -8.56 10.92 -5.47
N SER A 290 -8.24 10.49 -6.69
CA SER A 290 -8.98 10.83 -7.91
C SER A 290 -10.40 10.26 -7.95
N VAL A 291 -10.67 9.16 -7.23
CA VAL A 291 -11.96 8.48 -7.20
C VAL A 291 -12.87 9.15 -6.17
N ALA A 292 -14.05 9.62 -6.61
CA ALA A 292 -15.03 10.30 -5.74
C ALA A 292 -14.42 11.40 -4.87
N HIS A 293 -13.61 12.29 -5.47
CA HIS A 293 -12.89 13.34 -4.75
C HIS A 293 -13.85 14.22 -3.92
N PRO A 294 -13.58 14.45 -2.63
CA PRO A 294 -14.51 15.15 -1.73
C PRO A 294 -14.87 16.56 -2.19
N SER A 295 -13.93 17.33 -2.74
CA SER A 295 -14.17 18.67 -3.27
C SER A 295 -15.10 18.72 -4.49
N LEU A 296 -15.35 17.57 -5.14
CA LEU A 296 -16.25 17.43 -6.28
C LEU A 296 -17.52 16.65 -5.92
N ARG A 297 -17.85 16.60 -4.64
CA ARG A 297 -18.96 15.82 -4.11
C ARG A 297 -20.31 16.16 -4.77
N SER A 298 -20.55 17.42 -5.11
CA SER A 298 -21.78 17.86 -5.80
C SER A 298 -22.00 17.19 -7.16
N MET A 299 -20.95 16.67 -7.80
CA MET A 299 -21.06 15.99 -9.10
C MET A 299 -21.45 14.52 -8.97
N TRP A 300 -21.30 13.91 -7.79
CA TRP A 300 -21.49 12.46 -7.64
C TRP A 300 -22.33 12.03 -6.44
N ALA A 301 -22.46 12.83 -5.38
CA ALA A 301 -23.33 12.47 -4.25
C ALA A 301 -24.81 12.71 -4.57
N GLU A 302 -25.70 11.98 -3.89
CA GLU A 302 -27.14 12.24 -3.94
C GLU A 302 -27.49 13.50 -3.17
N GLY A 303 -28.42 14.26 -3.71
CA GLY A 303 -28.92 15.55 -3.28
C GLY A 303 -28.60 15.99 -1.85
N ILE A 304 -27.88 17.09 -1.76
CA ILE A 304 -27.99 18.00 -0.62
C ILE A 304 -29.05 19.03 -0.96
#